data_76fa8a5c88ce1dfd0714939bdf72fb88
#
_entry.id   76fa8a5c88ce1dfd0714939bdf72fb88
#
_cell.length_a   1.000
_cell.length_b   1.000
_cell.length_c   1.000
_cell.angle_alpha   90.00
_cell.angle_beta   90.00
_cell.angle_gamma   90.00
#
_symmetry.space_group_name_H-M   'P 1'
#
loop_
_entity.id
_entity.type
_entity.pdbx_description
1 polymer ?
#
loop_
_entity_poly.entity_id
_entity_poly.type
_entity_poly.pdbx_seq_one_letter_code
_entity_poly.pdbx_strand_id
1 'polypeptide(L)'
;DAVVTQYRPGENDERSSEVGIISNDESLTVFIDPYTGESLGELNNDDRIMDRIEEFHGELMAGTIGDRIVELAACWAIVLIVTGLFLWFPRKKKDLSGVLFPRLSKGKKVFRRDMHAVPAFWITAGMLFLIMTGLPWSGLWGNQFQTIVTNTGEGYPPSVWIGNAPTSNVKTKEIADVPWAAENLEVPKSEVEGYVPISIDDVVEVANRVGMHPSYTVIFPNGKEGVFTLSAFPPKAQDEATIHIDQYSGAVLADYRYDNYGLMGKIIAWGITLHKGTQFGLINQLISLVICLGIIFVVVSGFYLWWKRKPTHSLGAPKAISIKKMKLFLLLMIALGILFPLVG
;
A
#
# COMPACT_ATOMS: atom_id res chain seq x y z
N ASP A 1 -19.20 13.12 -25.35
CA ASP A 1 -19.74 11.78 -25.13
C ASP A 1 -19.07 11.22 -23.85
N ALA A 2 -19.89 10.85 -22.86
CA ALA A 2 -19.41 10.25 -21.63
C ALA A 2 -19.42 8.71 -21.77
N VAL A 3 -18.37 8.06 -21.26
CA VAL A 3 -18.24 6.60 -21.21
C VAL A 3 -18.34 6.14 -19.77
N VAL A 4 -19.25 5.23 -19.47
CA VAL A 4 -19.35 4.59 -18.15
C VAL A 4 -18.23 3.56 -18.02
N THR A 5 -17.46 3.67 -16.95
CA THR A 5 -16.31 2.80 -16.70
C THR A 5 -16.51 1.89 -15.50
N GLN A 6 -17.24 2.33 -14.49
CA GLN A 6 -17.48 1.56 -13.29
C GLN A 6 -18.83 1.89 -12.65
N TYR A 7 -19.33 0.94 -11.87
CA TYR A 7 -20.53 1.08 -11.04
C TYR A 7 -20.24 0.52 -9.65
N ARG A 8 -20.59 1.26 -8.61
CA ARG A 8 -20.52 0.85 -7.23
C ARG A 8 -21.90 0.96 -6.61
N PRO A 9 -22.54 -0.13 -6.22
CA PRO A 9 -23.79 -0.07 -5.49
C PRO A 9 -23.59 0.57 -4.12
N GLY A 10 -24.64 1.14 -3.55
CA GLY A 10 -24.61 1.60 -2.17
C GLY A 10 -24.31 0.44 -1.22
N GLU A 11 -23.41 0.65 -0.26
CA GLU A 11 -23.03 -0.39 0.73
C GLU A 11 -24.23 -0.79 1.63
N ASN A 12 -25.23 0.05 1.70
CA ASN A 12 -26.48 -0.15 2.44
C ASN A 12 -27.60 0.72 1.86
N ASP A 13 -28.81 0.57 2.36
CA ASP A 13 -30.01 1.24 1.87
C ASP A 13 -29.99 2.78 2.02
N GLU A 14 -29.08 3.35 2.81
CA GLU A 14 -28.95 4.79 3.04
C GLU A 14 -27.86 5.44 2.17
N ARG A 15 -27.12 4.65 1.35
CA ARG A 15 -26.05 5.13 0.51
C ARG A 15 -26.45 5.23 -0.95
N SER A 16 -26.03 6.33 -1.58
CA SER A 16 -26.11 6.47 -3.04
C SER A 16 -25.29 5.41 -3.77
N SER A 17 -25.71 5.05 -4.96
CA SER A 17 -24.84 4.36 -5.91
C SER A 17 -23.86 5.35 -6.53
N GLU A 18 -22.67 4.89 -6.91
CA GLU A 18 -21.65 5.66 -7.60
C GLU A 18 -21.46 5.13 -9.01
N VAL A 19 -21.50 6.01 -10.00
CA VAL A 19 -21.20 5.68 -11.40
C VAL A 19 -19.96 6.45 -11.82
N GLY A 20 -18.90 5.75 -12.14
CA GLY A 20 -17.69 6.33 -12.70
C GLY A 20 -17.84 6.53 -14.20
N ILE A 21 -17.53 7.73 -14.65
CA ILE A 21 -17.57 8.10 -16.07
C ILE A 21 -16.29 8.81 -16.49
N ILE A 22 -15.90 8.64 -17.74
CA ILE A 22 -14.89 9.47 -18.39
C ILE A 22 -15.62 10.38 -19.37
N SER A 23 -15.45 11.69 -19.21
CA SER A 23 -16.02 12.72 -20.07
C SER A 23 -14.98 13.80 -20.33
N ASN A 24 -14.70 14.11 -21.60
CA ASN A 24 -13.72 15.12 -22.00
C ASN A 24 -12.33 14.94 -21.33
N ASP A 25 -11.85 13.71 -21.25
CA ASP A 25 -10.61 13.30 -20.58
C ASP A 25 -10.60 13.53 -19.05
N GLU A 26 -11.72 13.89 -18.44
CA GLU A 26 -11.89 13.97 -16.99
C GLU A 26 -12.54 12.71 -16.43
N SER A 27 -12.04 12.23 -15.31
CA SER A 27 -12.61 11.10 -14.55
C SER A 27 -13.56 11.64 -13.48
N LEU A 28 -14.85 11.36 -13.65
CA LEU A 28 -15.89 11.86 -12.76
C LEU A 28 -16.61 10.70 -12.08
N THR A 29 -17.06 10.92 -10.85
CA THR A 29 -18.01 10.06 -10.15
C THR A 29 -19.34 10.77 -10.02
N VAL A 30 -20.41 10.17 -10.55
CA VAL A 30 -21.79 10.63 -10.43
C VAL A 30 -22.47 9.83 -9.32
N PHE A 31 -23.00 10.53 -8.33
CA PHE A 31 -23.79 9.93 -7.26
C PHE A 31 -25.25 9.84 -7.67
N ILE A 32 -25.84 8.66 -7.56
CA ILE A 32 -27.20 8.38 -8.00
C ILE A 32 -28.02 7.85 -6.83
N ASP A 33 -29.23 8.39 -6.65
CA ASP A 33 -30.22 7.83 -5.75
C ASP A 33 -30.69 6.46 -6.30
N PRO A 34 -30.44 5.35 -5.60
CA PRO A 34 -30.74 4.01 -6.11
C PRO A 34 -32.26 3.74 -6.24
N TYR A 35 -33.13 4.56 -5.62
CA TYR A 35 -34.57 4.39 -5.62
C TYR A 35 -35.26 5.20 -6.71
N THR A 36 -34.76 6.40 -7.00
CA THR A 36 -35.37 7.33 -7.97
C THR A 36 -34.61 7.39 -9.28
N GLY A 37 -33.34 7.00 -9.29
CA GLY A 37 -32.45 7.18 -10.43
C GLY A 37 -31.98 8.62 -10.65
N GLU A 38 -32.31 9.54 -9.74
CA GLU A 38 -31.90 10.94 -9.84
C GLU A 38 -30.42 11.13 -9.50
N SER A 39 -29.74 12.00 -10.26
CA SER A 39 -28.39 12.42 -9.95
C SER A 39 -28.39 13.33 -8.73
N LEU A 40 -27.66 12.94 -7.71
CA LEU A 40 -27.47 13.71 -6.47
C LEU A 40 -26.30 14.70 -6.56
N GLY A 41 -25.44 14.54 -7.58
CA GLY A 41 -24.28 15.38 -7.84
C GLY A 41 -23.14 14.62 -8.49
N GLU A 42 -22.11 15.36 -8.83
CA GLU A 42 -20.89 14.81 -9.43
C GLU A 42 -19.65 15.29 -8.69
N LEU A 43 -18.59 14.49 -8.74
CA LEU A 43 -17.29 14.80 -8.16
C LEU A 43 -16.21 14.44 -9.16
N ASN A 44 -15.30 15.39 -9.42
CA ASN A 44 -14.09 15.08 -10.16
C ASN A 44 -13.18 14.24 -9.23
N ASN A 45 -12.72 13.08 -9.72
CA ASN A 45 -11.92 12.17 -8.93
C ASN A 45 -10.58 12.80 -8.50
N ASP A 46 -10.03 13.69 -9.32
CA ASP A 46 -8.81 14.45 -8.98
C ASP A 46 -9.01 15.40 -7.78
N ASP A 47 -10.24 15.75 -7.42
CA ASP A 47 -10.55 16.63 -6.29
C ASP A 47 -10.81 15.87 -4.97
N ARG A 48 -10.74 14.54 -4.99
CA ARG A 48 -10.90 13.74 -3.76
C ARG A 48 -9.74 14.00 -2.80
N ILE A 49 -10.06 14.57 -1.64
CA ILE A 49 -9.03 14.96 -0.64
C ILE A 49 -8.20 13.76 -0.19
N MET A 50 -8.82 12.59 -0.02
CA MET A 50 -8.11 11.40 0.45
C MET A 50 -7.13 10.88 -0.60
N ASP A 51 -7.52 10.90 -1.88
CA ASP A 51 -6.69 10.46 -3.00
C ASP A 51 -5.48 11.40 -3.15
N ARG A 52 -5.69 12.70 -2.97
CA ARG A 52 -4.60 13.68 -2.92
C ARG A 52 -3.64 13.48 -1.76
N ILE A 53 -4.15 13.10 -0.58
CA ILE A 53 -3.30 12.78 0.59
C ILE A 53 -2.50 11.50 0.31
N GLU A 54 -3.11 10.50 -0.32
CA GLU A 54 -2.45 9.25 -0.70
C GLU A 54 -1.35 9.51 -1.75
N GLU A 55 -1.64 10.27 -2.79
CA GLU A 55 -0.67 10.69 -3.80
C GLU A 55 0.49 11.50 -3.19
N PHE A 56 0.18 12.44 -2.28
CA PHE A 56 1.22 13.16 -1.56
C PHE A 56 2.09 12.23 -0.69
N HIS A 57 1.48 11.24 -0.04
CA HIS A 57 2.19 10.29 0.80
C HIS A 57 3.11 9.36 -0.01
N GLY A 58 2.63 8.84 -1.14
CA GLY A 58 3.37 7.89 -1.99
C GLY A 58 4.29 8.56 -3.01
N GLU A 59 3.88 9.70 -3.58
CA GLU A 59 4.50 10.28 -4.78
C GLU A 59 4.81 11.78 -4.66
N LEU A 60 4.56 12.40 -3.51
CA LEU A 60 4.79 13.85 -3.26
C LEU A 60 4.12 14.75 -4.31
N MET A 61 3.00 14.34 -4.92
CA MET A 61 2.34 15.04 -6.04
C MET A 61 3.27 15.25 -7.26
N ALA A 62 4.31 14.44 -7.42
CA ALA A 62 5.33 14.57 -8.45
C ALA A 62 5.54 13.29 -9.29
N GLY A 63 4.54 12.39 -9.27
CA GLY A 63 4.52 11.15 -10.02
C GLY A 63 5.78 10.30 -9.79
N THR A 64 6.31 9.71 -10.85
CA THR A 64 7.47 8.79 -10.76
C THR A 64 8.69 9.39 -10.04
N ILE A 65 8.96 10.67 -10.17
CA ILE A 65 10.09 11.31 -9.47
C ILE A 65 9.82 11.36 -7.96
N GLY A 66 8.61 11.72 -7.58
CA GLY A 66 8.19 11.75 -6.19
C GLY A 66 8.22 10.36 -5.54
N ASP A 67 7.71 9.34 -6.22
CA ASP A 67 7.77 7.95 -5.79
C ASP A 67 9.23 7.51 -5.52
N ARG A 68 10.17 7.79 -6.42
CA ARG A 68 11.59 7.46 -6.19
C ARG A 68 12.18 8.19 -4.98
N ILE A 69 11.77 9.42 -4.73
CA ILE A 69 12.20 10.18 -3.55
C ILE A 69 11.64 9.55 -2.27
N VAL A 70 10.36 9.19 -2.24
CA VAL A 70 9.73 8.54 -1.08
C VAL A 70 10.34 7.18 -0.82
N GLU A 71 10.52 6.35 -1.86
CA GLU A 71 11.18 5.05 -1.75
C GLU A 71 12.61 5.18 -1.20
N LEU A 72 13.40 6.14 -1.74
CA LEU A 72 14.75 6.42 -1.26
C LEU A 72 14.74 6.83 0.22
N ALA A 73 13.80 7.70 0.63
CA ALA A 73 13.67 8.14 2.02
C ALA A 73 13.31 6.97 2.94
N ALA A 74 12.40 6.08 2.54
CA ALA A 74 12.02 4.87 3.28
C ALA A 74 13.22 3.92 3.44
N CYS A 75 13.97 3.65 2.37
CA CYS A 75 15.16 2.81 2.39
C CYS A 75 16.25 3.41 3.30
N TRP A 76 16.51 4.71 3.22
CA TRP A 76 17.43 5.40 4.12
C TRP A 76 16.96 5.38 5.57
N ALA A 77 15.67 5.47 5.83
CA ALA A 77 15.14 5.34 7.19
C ALA A 77 15.48 3.97 7.79
N ILE A 78 15.37 2.87 7.04
CA ILE A 78 15.79 1.52 7.48
C ILE A 78 17.28 1.51 7.80
N VAL A 79 18.13 2.06 6.91
CA VAL A 79 19.57 2.17 7.15
C VAL A 79 19.86 2.93 8.44
N LEU A 80 19.19 4.06 8.67
CA LEU A 80 19.36 4.88 9.86
C LEU A 80 18.88 4.18 11.13
N ILE A 81 17.77 3.44 11.06
CA ILE A 81 17.28 2.63 12.19
C ILE A 81 18.31 1.56 12.56
N VAL A 82 18.75 0.76 11.60
CA VAL A 82 19.69 -0.36 11.83
C VAL A 82 21.01 0.16 12.38
N THR A 83 21.58 1.19 11.76
CA THR A 83 22.85 1.79 12.18
C THR A 83 22.71 2.54 13.50
N GLY A 84 21.58 3.22 13.71
CA GLY A 84 21.26 3.91 14.98
C GLY A 84 21.16 2.96 16.15
N LEU A 85 20.41 1.85 16.00
CA LEU A 85 20.32 0.80 17.01
C LEU A 85 21.68 0.17 17.30
N PHE A 86 22.46 -0.13 16.24
CA PHE A 86 23.82 -0.68 16.39
C PHE A 86 24.75 0.24 17.20
N LEU A 87 24.71 1.55 16.95
CA LEU A 87 25.52 2.55 17.66
C LEU A 87 25.04 2.79 19.09
N TRP A 88 23.72 2.69 19.31
CA TRP A 88 23.09 3.06 20.56
C TRP A 88 23.01 1.89 21.56
N PHE A 89 22.95 0.63 21.10
CA PHE A 89 22.78 -0.53 21.95
C PHE A 89 23.90 -0.62 23.02
N PRO A 90 23.55 -0.72 24.31
CA PRO A 90 24.53 -0.69 25.38
C PRO A 90 25.41 -1.95 25.36
N ARG A 91 26.72 -1.77 25.23
CA ARG A 91 27.68 -2.87 25.22
C ARG A 91 27.90 -3.48 26.62
N LYS A 92 27.42 -2.83 27.68
CA LYS A 92 27.50 -3.30 29.06
C LYS A 92 26.11 -3.53 29.63
N LYS A 93 25.78 -4.77 30.00
CA LYS A 93 24.45 -5.24 30.41
C LYS A 93 23.84 -4.62 31.69
N LYS A 94 24.52 -3.72 32.39
CA LYS A 94 24.13 -3.33 33.76
C LYS A 94 23.27 -2.07 33.88
N ASP A 95 23.10 -1.29 32.85
CA ASP A 95 22.35 -0.03 32.96
C ASP A 95 21.38 0.16 31.81
N LEU A 96 20.12 -0.19 32.01
CA LEU A 96 19.01 0.06 31.06
C LEU A 96 18.48 1.51 31.12
N SER A 97 19.01 2.32 32.06
CA SER A 97 18.67 3.73 32.12
C SER A 97 19.28 4.49 30.94
N GLY A 98 18.46 5.28 30.26
CA GLY A 98 18.78 5.89 28.96
C GLY A 98 18.58 4.95 27.77
N VAL A 99 18.05 3.73 28.00
CA VAL A 99 17.54 2.80 27.00
C VAL A 99 16.01 2.81 27.02
N LEU A 100 15.44 2.44 28.16
CA LEU A 100 13.98 2.37 28.33
C LEU A 100 13.39 3.70 28.83
N PHE A 101 14.14 4.45 29.62
CA PHE A 101 13.70 5.72 30.20
C PHE A 101 14.79 6.80 30.09
N PRO A 102 14.43 8.07 29.81
CA PRO A 102 15.39 9.14 29.71
C PRO A 102 15.99 9.48 31.11
N ARG A 103 17.28 9.77 31.14
CA ARG A 103 18.02 10.12 32.38
C ARG A 103 17.88 11.61 32.64
N LEU A 104 16.96 11.97 33.55
CA LEU A 104 16.61 13.36 33.84
C LEU A 104 17.71 14.10 34.62
N SER A 105 18.46 13.38 35.48
CA SER A 105 19.46 13.95 36.41
C SER A 105 20.88 14.08 35.85
N LYS A 106 21.16 13.60 34.63
CA LYS A 106 22.54 13.55 34.07
C LYS A 106 22.93 14.78 33.23
N GLY A 107 22.20 15.86 33.36
CA GLY A 107 22.46 17.14 32.70
C GLY A 107 21.92 17.28 31.29
N LYS A 108 21.85 18.54 30.79
CA LYS A 108 21.17 18.90 29.54
C LYS A 108 21.65 18.17 28.29
N LYS A 109 22.94 17.82 28.19
CA LYS A 109 23.52 17.11 27.03
C LYS A 109 23.04 15.66 26.95
N VAL A 110 22.99 14.98 28.09
CA VAL A 110 22.52 13.58 28.19
C VAL A 110 20.99 13.55 27.98
N PHE A 111 20.28 14.46 28.63
CA PHE A 111 18.81 14.57 28.47
C PHE A 111 18.39 14.74 27.03
N ARG A 112 19.00 15.69 26.28
CA ARG A 112 18.65 15.88 24.85
C ARG A 112 18.90 14.63 24.02
N ARG A 113 20.00 13.91 24.26
CA ARG A 113 20.29 12.65 23.57
C ARG A 113 19.24 11.59 23.89
N ASP A 114 18.88 11.44 25.16
CA ASP A 114 17.92 10.44 25.61
C ASP A 114 16.49 10.76 25.14
N MET A 115 16.15 12.05 25.02
CA MET A 115 14.87 12.49 24.45
C MET A 115 14.72 12.17 22.96
N HIS A 116 15.80 11.93 22.23
CA HIS A 116 15.74 11.38 20.87
C HIS A 116 15.80 9.85 20.89
N ALA A 117 16.77 9.28 21.58
CA ALA A 117 17.07 7.86 21.49
C ALA A 117 16.02 6.95 22.16
N VAL A 118 15.43 7.37 23.28
CA VAL A 118 14.43 6.56 24.00
C VAL A 118 13.10 6.49 23.24
N PRO A 119 12.49 7.61 22.80
CA PRO A 119 11.31 7.52 21.94
C PRO A 119 11.59 6.76 20.65
N ALA A 120 12.73 7.00 19.98
CA ALA A 120 13.11 6.28 18.78
C ALA A 120 13.14 4.76 19.00
N PHE A 121 13.68 4.31 20.14
CA PHE A 121 13.68 2.88 20.49
C PHE A 121 12.26 2.31 20.60
N TRP A 122 11.37 3.00 21.31
CA TRP A 122 10.01 2.52 21.54
C TRP A 122 9.18 2.43 20.27
N ILE A 123 9.37 3.36 19.32
CA ILE A 123 8.61 3.35 18.06
C ILE A 123 9.31 2.55 16.95
N THR A 124 10.54 2.09 17.14
CA THR A 124 11.33 1.44 16.09
C THR A 124 10.59 0.26 15.43
N ALA A 125 9.97 -0.60 16.23
CA ALA A 125 9.23 -1.75 15.67
C ALA A 125 8.06 -1.30 14.81
N GLY A 126 7.28 -0.32 15.29
CA GLY A 126 6.16 0.25 14.52
C GLY A 126 6.65 0.99 13.27
N MET A 127 7.74 1.75 13.37
CA MET A 127 8.32 2.46 12.23
C MET A 127 8.82 1.49 11.15
N LEU A 128 9.56 0.44 11.54
CA LEU A 128 9.97 -0.62 10.59
C LEU A 128 8.77 -1.31 9.96
N PHE A 129 7.73 -1.60 10.76
CA PHE A 129 6.51 -2.20 10.26
C PHE A 129 5.86 -1.31 9.20
N LEU A 130 5.63 -0.02 9.47
CA LEU A 130 5.00 0.90 8.50
C LEU A 130 5.86 1.05 7.23
N ILE A 131 7.19 1.14 7.35
CA ILE A 131 8.07 1.22 6.18
C ILE A 131 8.00 -0.07 5.36
N MET A 132 8.13 -1.24 6.00
CA MET A 132 8.12 -2.53 5.29
C MET A 132 6.78 -2.84 4.63
N THR A 133 5.67 -2.39 5.20
CA THR A 133 4.33 -2.57 4.62
C THR A 133 3.99 -1.52 3.56
N GLY A 134 4.71 -0.40 3.52
CA GLY A 134 4.59 0.60 2.45
C GLY A 134 5.46 0.30 1.22
N LEU A 135 6.64 -0.30 1.40
CA LEU A 135 7.59 -0.57 0.31
C LEU A 135 7.05 -1.42 -0.85
N PRO A 136 6.14 -2.41 -0.67
CA PRO A 136 5.55 -3.15 -1.80
C PRO A 136 4.84 -2.27 -2.83
N TRP A 137 4.42 -1.06 -2.45
CA TRP A 137 3.77 -0.09 -3.33
C TRP A 137 4.74 0.85 -4.05
N SER A 138 6.03 0.82 -3.69
CA SER A 138 7.04 1.66 -4.34
C SER A 138 7.38 1.18 -5.75
N GLY A 139 7.77 2.11 -6.60
CA GLY A 139 7.91 1.84 -8.02
C GLY A 139 9.13 1.03 -8.42
N LEU A 140 10.24 1.02 -7.67
CA LEU A 140 11.42 0.20 -8.02
C LEU A 140 11.49 -1.06 -7.17
N TRP A 141 11.58 -0.91 -5.85
CA TRP A 141 11.68 -2.05 -4.93
C TRP A 141 10.40 -2.88 -4.94
N GLY A 142 9.25 -2.22 -4.91
CA GLY A 142 7.95 -2.87 -4.92
C GLY A 142 7.72 -3.69 -6.20
N ASN A 143 8.02 -3.15 -7.37
CA ASN A 143 7.92 -3.88 -8.64
C ASN A 143 8.84 -5.11 -8.70
N GLN A 144 10.08 -4.99 -8.19
CA GLN A 144 11.00 -6.13 -8.13
C GLN A 144 10.50 -7.20 -7.15
N PHE A 145 10.05 -6.78 -5.97
CA PHE A 145 9.48 -7.66 -4.97
C PHE A 145 8.25 -8.39 -5.49
N GLN A 146 7.32 -7.66 -6.11
CA GLN A 146 6.12 -8.21 -6.72
C GLN A 146 6.46 -9.23 -7.83
N THR A 147 7.46 -8.93 -8.65
CA THR A 147 7.95 -9.88 -9.69
C THR A 147 8.47 -11.18 -9.07
N ILE A 148 9.23 -11.10 -7.98
CA ILE A 148 9.75 -12.28 -7.28
C ILE A 148 8.60 -13.11 -6.71
N VAL A 149 7.67 -12.47 -6.00
CA VAL A 149 6.51 -13.14 -5.38
C VAL A 149 5.63 -13.79 -6.43
N THR A 150 5.42 -13.11 -7.58
CA THR A 150 4.72 -13.66 -8.74
C THR A 150 5.37 -14.94 -9.24
N ASN A 151 6.68 -14.87 -9.53
CA ASN A 151 7.42 -15.99 -10.14
C ASN A 151 7.53 -17.21 -9.20
N THR A 152 7.41 -17.00 -7.89
CA THR A 152 7.40 -18.11 -6.91
C THR A 152 6.00 -18.69 -6.69
N GLY A 153 4.95 -18.08 -7.21
CA GLY A 153 3.55 -18.48 -7.00
C GLY A 153 3.00 -18.19 -5.60
N GLU A 154 3.79 -17.52 -4.76
CA GLU A 154 3.41 -17.24 -3.35
C GLU A 154 2.46 -16.04 -3.21
N GLY A 155 2.36 -15.18 -4.25
CA GLY A 155 1.47 -14.02 -4.24
C GLY A 155 0.14 -14.24 -4.93
N TYR A 156 0.12 -15.13 -5.92
CA TYR A 156 -1.04 -15.35 -6.77
C TYR A 156 -1.91 -16.48 -6.25
N PRO A 157 -3.21 -16.23 -6.14
CA PRO A 157 -4.13 -17.32 -5.92
C PRO A 157 -4.15 -18.22 -7.17
N PRO A 158 -4.25 -19.55 -7.03
CA PRO A 158 -4.64 -20.38 -8.14
C PRO A 158 -6.02 -19.93 -8.61
N SER A 159 -6.24 -19.86 -9.92
CA SER A 159 -7.58 -19.60 -10.45
C SER A 159 -8.54 -20.67 -9.92
N VAL A 160 -9.68 -20.26 -9.39
CA VAL A 160 -10.74 -21.17 -8.94
C VAL A 160 -11.51 -21.72 -10.14
N TRP A 161 -11.26 -21.18 -11.32
CA TRP A 161 -11.82 -21.62 -12.57
C TRP A 161 -11.27 -22.99 -12.93
N ILE A 162 -12.14 -23.97 -12.94
CA ILE A 162 -11.82 -25.33 -13.40
C ILE A 162 -12.11 -25.39 -14.90
N GLY A 163 -11.18 -24.97 -15.70
CA GLY A 163 -11.28 -24.97 -17.17
C GLY A 163 -10.16 -24.14 -17.80
N ASN A 164 -9.97 -24.28 -19.08
CA ASN A 164 -9.02 -23.44 -19.85
C ASN A 164 -9.68 -22.13 -20.24
N ALA A 165 -9.96 -21.23 -19.28
CA ALA A 165 -10.40 -19.90 -19.64
C ALA A 165 -9.31 -19.22 -20.49
N PRO A 166 -9.61 -18.71 -21.68
CA PRO A 166 -8.63 -18.00 -22.48
C PRO A 166 -8.15 -16.78 -21.72
N THR A 167 -6.81 -16.64 -21.59
CA THR A 167 -6.19 -15.50 -20.95
C THR A 167 -5.79 -14.46 -21.99
N SER A 168 -5.88 -13.20 -21.63
CA SER A 168 -5.33 -12.11 -22.41
C SER A 168 -3.93 -11.76 -21.89
N ASN A 169 -3.17 -10.95 -22.64
CA ASN A 169 -1.92 -10.38 -22.15
C ASN A 169 -2.12 -9.16 -21.23
N VAL A 170 -3.39 -8.77 -20.99
CA VAL A 170 -3.74 -7.63 -20.14
C VAL A 170 -3.68 -8.06 -18.68
N LYS A 171 -3.04 -7.26 -17.86
CA LYS A 171 -2.99 -7.51 -16.40
C LYS A 171 -4.20 -6.88 -15.70
N THR A 172 -4.65 -7.48 -14.60
CA THR A 172 -5.84 -7.03 -13.89
C THR A 172 -5.73 -5.57 -13.43
N LYS A 173 -4.54 -5.13 -13.00
CA LYS A 173 -4.26 -3.73 -12.64
C LYS A 173 -4.41 -2.72 -13.78
N GLU A 174 -4.41 -3.16 -15.02
CA GLU A 174 -4.58 -2.30 -16.19
C GLU A 174 -6.05 -1.98 -16.46
N ILE A 175 -6.97 -2.75 -15.90
CA ILE A 175 -8.41 -2.59 -16.09
C ILE A 175 -9.17 -2.24 -14.81
N ALA A 176 -8.62 -2.56 -13.64
CA ALA A 176 -9.30 -2.41 -12.37
C ALA A 176 -8.30 -2.11 -11.24
N ASP A 177 -8.74 -1.31 -10.26
CA ASP A 177 -8.11 -1.25 -8.96
C ASP A 177 -8.52 -2.48 -8.16
N VAL A 178 -7.56 -3.33 -7.84
CA VAL A 178 -7.79 -4.65 -7.25
C VAL A 178 -6.78 -4.91 -6.13
N PRO A 179 -7.09 -5.85 -5.21
CA PRO A 179 -6.13 -6.30 -4.20
C PRO A 179 -4.77 -6.64 -4.81
N TRP A 180 -3.71 -6.24 -4.13
CA TRP A 180 -2.33 -6.38 -4.60
C TRP A 180 -1.98 -7.78 -5.12
N ALA A 181 -2.50 -8.83 -4.48
CA ALA A 181 -2.26 -10.21 -4.90
C ALA A 181 -2.86 -10.53 -6.29
N ALA A 182 -3.88 -9.80 -6.73
CA ALA A 182 -4.55 -9.99 -8.02
C ALA A 182 -4.02 -9.07 -9.14
N GLU A 183 -3.28 -8.02 -8.82
CA GLU A 183 -2.87 -6.96 -9.77
C GLU A 183 -2.18 -7.48 -11.03
N ASN A 184 -1.28 -8.45 -10.91
CA ASN A 184 -0.51 -8.97 -12.04
C ASN A 184 -1.06 -10.24 -12.66
N LEU A 185 -2.25 -10.69 -12.25
CA LEU A 185 -2.93 -11.80 -12.92
C LEU A 185 -3.38 -11.38 -14.32
N GLU A 186 -3.34 -12.33 -15.25
CA GLU A 186 -3.88 -12.12 -16.59
C GLU A 186 -5.40 -12.16 -16.55
N VAL A 187 -6.03 -11.18 -17.22
CA VAL A 187 -7.48 -11.09 -17.31
C VAL A 187 -7.97 -12.15 -18.31
N PRO A 188 -8.94 -13.00 -17.95
CA PRO A 188 -9.56 -13.90 -18.91
C PRO A 188 -10.30 -13.12 -19.98
N LYS A 189 -10.54 -13.75 -21.12
CA LYS A 189 -11.34 -13.19 -22.21
C LYS A 189 -12.76 -13.75 -22.18
N SER A 190 -13.73 -12.95 -22.61
CA SER A 190 -15.04 -13.45 -22.96
C SER A 190 -14.98 -14.29 -24.25
N GLU A 191 -15.59 -15.46 -24.26
CA GLU A 191 -15.49 -16.43 -25.36
C GLU A 191 -16.55 -16.24 -26.48
N VAL A 192 -17.61 -15.45 -26.21
CA VAL A 192 -18.76 -15.37 -27.10
C VAL A 192 -18.79 -14.05 -27.87
N GLU A 193 -18.52 -14.08 -29.17
CA GLU A 193 -18.64 -12.92 -30.06
C GLU A 193 -20.07 -12.72 -30.56
N GLY A 194 -20.50 -11.45 -30.65
CA GLY A 194 -21.67 -11.05 -31.39
C GLY A 194 -22.99 -11.04 -30.61
N TYR A 195 -22.98 -11.26 -29.33
CA TYR A 195 -24.14 -11.15 -28.44
C TYR A 195 -24.20 -9.79 -27.73
N VAL A 196 -25.36 -9.45 -27.20
CA VAL A 196 -25.53 -8.28 -26.33
C VAL A 196 -24.98 -8.59 -24.99
N PRO A 197 -24.13 -7.71 -24.39
CA PRO A 197 -23.67 -7.90 -23.03
C PRO A 197 -24.85 -8.01 -22.05
N ILE A 198 -24.64 -8.78 -20.95
CA ILE A 198 -25.61 -8.89 -19.87
C ILE A 198 -25.80 -7.52 -19.21
N SER A 199 -26.92 -7.32 -18.53
CA SER A 199 -27.20 -6.08 -17.83
C SER A 199 -26.35 -5.94 -16.55
N ILE A 200 -26.23 -4.71 -16.05
CA ILE A 200 -25.58 -4.46 -14.76
C ILE A 200 -26.33 -5.15 -13.61
N ASP A 201 -27.66 -5.30 -13.72
CA ASP A 201 -28.47 -5.99 -12.73
C ASP A 201 -28.13 -7.48 -12.67
N ASP A 202 -27.89 -8.12 -13.82
CA ASP A 202 -27.42 -9.52 -13.87
C ASP A 202 -26.04 -9.65 -13.21
N VAL A 203 -25.14 -8.69 -13.40
CA VAL A 203 -23.81 -8.68 -12.75
C VAL A 203 -23.93 -8.51 -11.25
N VAL A 204 -24.84 -7.64 -10.79
CA VAL A 204 -25.14 -7.46 -9.35
C VAL A 204 -25.74 -8.74 -8.76
N GLU A 205 -26.63 -9.43 -9.50
CA GLU A 205 -27.15 -10.72 -9.06
C GLU A 205 -26.04 -11.78 -8.94
N VAL A 206 -25.10 -11.83 -9.88
CA VAL A 206 -23.92 -12.70 -9.78
C VAL A 206 -23.11 -12.34 -8.55
N ALA A 207 -22.81 -11.04 -8.29
CA ALA A 207 -22.07 -10.58 -7.13
C ALA A 207 -22.72 -11.03 -5.80
N ASN A 208 -24.05 -10.90 -5.71
CA ASN A 208 -24.83 -11.36 -4.55
C ASN A 208 -24.74 -12.88 -4.39
N ARG A 209 -24.91 -13.63 -5.46
CA ARG A 209 -24.86 -15.10 -5.48
C ARG A 209 -23.50 -15.64 -5.04
N VAL A 210 -22.40 -15.00 -5.44
CA VAL A 210 -21.05 -15.41 -5.07
C VAL A 210 -20.61 -14.82 -3.72
N GLY A 211 -21.45 -14.03 -3.05
CA GLY A 211 -21.20 -13.47 -1.73
C GLY A 211 -20.08 -12.42 -1.73
N MET A 212 -20.13 -11.46 -2.66
CA MET A 212 -19.22 -10.31 -2.62
C MET A 212 -19.47 -9.45 -1.39
N HIS A 213 -18.39 -8.86 -0.87
CA HIS A 213 -18.51 -7.85 0.19
C HIS A 213 -19.28 -6.63 -0.33
N PRO A 214 -20.22 -6.02 0.42
CA PRO A 214 -21.09 -4.93 -0.07
C PRO A 214 -20.34 -3.72 -0.66
N SER A 215 -19.09 -3.49 -0.27
CA SER A 215 -18.25 -2.38 -0.79
C SER A 215 -17.56 -2.69 -2.12
N TYR A 216 -18.10 -3.62 -2.92
CA TYR A 216 -17.48 -3.94 -4.21
C TYR A 216 -17.77 -2.87 -5.29
N THR A 217 -16.89 -2.84 -6.28
CA THR A 217 -17.02 -2.04 -7.50
C THR A 217 -17.10 -2.98 -8.69
N VAL A 218 -18.01 -2.69 -9.63
CA VAL A 218 -18.10 -3.36 -10.93
C VAL A 218 -17.37 -2.50 -11.95
N ILE A 219 -16.35 -3.03 -12.59
CA ILE A 219 -15.66 -2.41 -13.70
C ILE A 219 -16.25 -2.98 -15.00
N PHE A 220 -16.58 -2.09 -15.94
CA PHE A 220 -17.20 -2.47 -17.20
C PHE A 220 -16.19 -3.05 -18.19
N PRO A 221 -16.60 -4.00 -19.04
CA PRO A 221 -15.75 -4.58 -20.07
C PRO A 221 -15.31 -3.54 -21.10
N ASN A 222 -14.05 -3.65 -21.54
CA ASN A 222 -13.53 -2.86 -22.64
C ASN A 222 -13.46 -3.73 -23.91
N GLY A 223 -14.27 -3.39 -24.90
CA GLY A 223 -14.33 -4.11 -26.17
C GLY A 223 -15.04 -5.48 -26.10
N LYS A 224 -15.01 -6.21 -27.21
CA LYS A 224 -15.76 -7.46 -27.40
C LYS A 224 -15.24 -8.64 -26.57
N GLU A 225 -13.95 -8.67 -26.29
CA GLU A 225 -13.29 -9.73 -25.51
C GLU A 225 -13.17 -9.35 -24.02
N GLY A 226 -13.62 -8.14 -23.62
CA GLY A 226 -13.58 -7.66 -22.24
C GLY A 226 -14.46 -8.46 -21.30
N VAL A 227 -14.24 -8.31 -20.01
CA VAL A 227 -15.01 -8.96 -18.94
C VAL A 227 -15.51 -7.92 -17.95
N PHE A 228 -16.62 -8.18 -17.26
CA PHE A 228 -16.92 -7.45 -16.04
C PHE A 228 -15.95 -7.91 -14.95
N THR A 229 -15.42 -6.95 -14.20
CA THR A 229 -14.56 -7.24 -13.06
C THR A 229 -15.20 -6.71 -11.78
N LEU A 230 -15.47 -7.60 -10.83
CA LEU A 230 -15.86 -7.23 -9.49
C LEU A 230 -14.61 -7.09 -8.65
N SER A 231 -14.41 -5.93 -8.03
CA SER A 231 -13.28 -5.67 -7.12
C SER A 231 -13.79 -5.25 -5.76
N ALA A 232 -13.36 -5.91 -4.70
CA ALA A 232 -13.64 -5.53 -3.32
C ALA A 232 -12.36 -5.30 -2.54
N PHE A 233 -12.23 -4.08 -2.01
CA PHE A 233 -11.14 -3.63 -1.13
C PHE A 233 -11.71 -3.23 0.24
N PRO A 234 -12.25 -4.19 1.01
CA PRO A 234 -12.91 -3.92 2.28
C PRO A 234 -11.90 -3.56 3.38
N PRO A 235 -12.37 -3.05 4.53
CA PRO A 235 -11.50 -2.72 5.65
C PRO A 235 -10.64 -3.88 6.18
N LYS A 236 -11.10 -5.13 6.01
CA LYS A 236 -10.39 -6.33 6.47
C LYS A 236 -9.82 -7.09 5.29
N ALA A 237 -8.55 -7.49 5.39
CA ALA A 237 -7.87 -8.27 4.37
C ALA A 237 -8.59 -9.59 4.00
N GLN A 238 -9.26 -10.22 4.96
CA GLN A 238 -9.95 -11.49 4.75
C GLN A 238 -11.15 -11.40 3.81
N ASP A 239 -11.68 -10.19 3.60
CA ASP A 239 -12.86 -9.95 2.79
C ASP A 239 -12.49 -9.48 1.36
N GLU A 240 -11.19 -9.41 1.03
CA GLU A 240 -10.71 -9.05 -0.31
C GLU A 240 -11.15 -10.08 -1.35
N ALA A 241 -11.63 -9.59 -2.50
CA ALA A 241 -12.00 -10.43 -3.63
C ALA A 241 -11.85 -9.69 -4.96
N THR A 242 -11.44 -10.43 -5.99
CA THR A 242 -11.45 -10.01 -7.40
C THR A 242 -12.07 -11.12 -8.22
N ILE A 243 -13.17 -10.81 -8.93
CA ILE A 243 -13.91 -11.80 -9.73
C ILE A 243 -14.09 -11.27 -11.15
N HIS A 244 -13.78 -12.10 -12.14
CA HIS A 244 -14.01 -11.80 -13.54
C HIS A 244 -15.24 -12.57 -14.05
N ILE A 245 -16.13 -11.87 -14.74
CA ILE A 245 -17.40 -12.39 -15.24
C ILE A 245 -17.45 -12.19 -16.75
N ASP A 246 -17.81 -13.23 -17.46
CA ASP A 246 -18.03 -13.16 -18.91
C ASP A 246 -19.16 -12.18 -19.22
N GLN A 247 -18.89 -11.23 -20.14
CA GLN A 247 -19.84 -10.14 -20.42
C GLN A 247 -21.12 -10.59 -21.15
N TYR A 248 -21.14 -11.79 -21.71
CA TYR A 248 -22.27 -12.28 -22.49
C TYR A 248 -23.10 -13.34 -21.76
N SER A 249 -22.44 -14.27 -21.08
CA SER A 249 -23.10 -15.38 -20.40
C SER A 249 -23.31 -15.15 -18.91
N GLY A 250 -22.63 -14.18 -18.29
CA GLY A 250 -22.62 -14.01 -16.83
C GLY A 250 -21.88 -15.11 -16.07
N ALA A 251 -21.14 -15.96 -16.79
CA ALA A 251 -20.34 -17.01 -16.15
C ALA A 251 -19.15 -16.41 -15.40
N VAL A 252 -18.86 -16.92 -14.21
CA VAL A 252 -17.66 -16.58 -13.47
C VAL A 252 -16.46 -17.26 -14.12
N LEU A 253 -15.55 -16.48 -14.68
CA LEU A 253 -14.34 -16.93 -15.35
C LEU A 253 -13.16 -17.12 -14.40
N ALA A 254 -13.07 -16.25 -13.38
CA ALA A 254 -12.06 -16.37 -12.33
C ALA A 254 -12.60 -15.76 -11.03
N ASP A 255 -12.24 -16.37 -9.90
CA ASP A 255 -12.61 -15.92 -8.55
C ASP A 255 -11.37 -15.97 -7.66
N TYR A 256 -10.81 -14.82 -7.34
CA TYR A 256 -9.62 -14.63 -6.53
C TYR A 256 -9.99 -14.05 -5.17
N ARG A 257 -9.85 -14.83 -4.12
CA ARG A 257 -10.16 -14.43 -2.74
C ARG A 257 -8.97 -14.59 -1.82
N TYR A 258 -8.98 -13.83 -0.74
CA TYR A 258 -7.95 -13.90 0.29
C TYR A 258 -7.63 -15.35 0.71
N ASP A 259 -8.61 -16.21 0.87
CA ASP A 259 -8.40 -17.60 1.29
C ASP A 259 -7.50 -18.37 0.31
N ASN A 260 -7.54 -18.01 -0.96
CA ASN A 260 -6.77 -18.65 -2.03
C ASN A 260 -5.39 -17.99 -2.24
N TYR A 261 -5.08 -16.90 -1.51
CA TYR A 261 -3.77 -16.25 -1.63
C TYR A 261 -2.67 -17.16 -1.06
N GLY A 262 -1.49 -17.13 -1.71
CA GLY A 262 -0.29 -17.70 -1.14
C GLY A 262 0.12 -17.01 0.17
N LEU A 263 1.07 -17.58 0.89
CA LEU A 263 1.50 -17.05 2.19
C LEU A 263 1.93 -15.58 2.11
N MET A 264 2.72 -15.22 1.09
CA MET A 264 3.18 -13.84 0.91
C MET A 264 2.03 -12.89 0.56
N GLY A 265 1.09 -13.31 -0.29
CA GLY A 265 -0.12 -12.56 -0.59
C GLY A 265 -0.94 -12.24 0.67
N LYS A 266 -1.12 -13.23 1.55
CA LYS A 266 -1.82 -13.04 2.84
C LYS A 266 -1.07 -12.09 3.77
N ILE A 267 0.26 -12.22 3.89
CA ILE A 267 1.08 -11.33 4.72
C ILE A 267 0.99 -9.88 4.22
N ILE A 268 1.02 -9.69 2.91
CA ILE A 268 0.94 -8.35 2.32
C ILE A 268 -0.44 -7.75 2.50
N ALA A 269 -1.52 -8.50 2.23
CA ALA A 269 -2.89 -8.05 2.46
C ALA A 269 -3.12 -7.59 3.91
N TRP A 270 -2.62 -8.36 4.89
CA TRP A 270 -2.61 -7.92 6.29
C TRP A 270 -1.73 -6.70 6.54
N GLY A 271 -0.56 -6.66 5.92
CA GLY A 271 0.34 -5.52 6.00
C GLY A 271 -0.33 -4.23 5.54
N ILE A 272 -1.05 -4.27 4.41
CA ILE A 272 -1.78 -3.15 3.83
C ILE A 272 -2.88 -2.66 4.77
N THR A 273 -3.78 -3.55 5.21
CA THR A 273 -4.91 -3.16 6.05
C THR A 273 -4.49 -2.68 7.44
N LEU A 274 -3.39 -3.23 7.99
CA LEU A 274 -2.76 -2.74 9.20
C LEU A 274 -2.09 -1.37 8.99
N HIS A 275 -1.40 -1.16 7.87
CA HIS A 275 -0.78 0.11 7.50
C HIS A 275 -1.82 1.23 7.34
N LYS A 276 -2.89 0.94 6.59
CA LYS A 276 -4.03 1.86 6.40
C LYS A 276 -4.84 2.09 7.69
N GLY A 277 -4.64 1.27 8.71
CA GLY A 277 -5.37 1.37 9.99
C GLY A 277 -6.78 0.81 9.94
N THR A 278 -7.13 0.00 8.94
CA THR A 278 -8.50 -0.50 8.73
C THR A 278 -8.76 -1.84 9.39
N GLN A 279 -7.75 -2.73 9.50
CA GLN A 279 -7.91 -4.11 9.97
C GLN A 279 -8.60 -4.25 11.34
N PHE A 280 -8.24 -3.40 12.30
CA PHE A 280 -8.82 -3.36 13.65
C PHE A 280 -9.51 -2.02 13.94
N GLY A 281 -9.85 -1.25 12.91
CA GLY A 281 -10.55 0.03 13.03
C GLY A 281 -9.83 1.04 13.92
N LEU A 282 -10.58 1.75 14.77
CA LEU A 282 -10.08 2.88 15.57
C LEU A 282 -8.80 2.57 16.38
N ILE A 283 -8.70 1.38 16.97
CA ILE A 283 -7.51 1.01 17.77
C ILE A 283 -6.27 0.97 16.87
N ASN A 284 -6.38 0.38 15.68
CA ASN A 284 -5.29 0.34 14.72
C ASN A 284 -4.90 1.77 14.27
N GLN A 285 -5.88 2.62 13.98
CA GLN A 285 -5.66 4.01 13.58
C GLN A 285 -4.93 4.81 14.66
N LEU A 286 -5.33 4.66 15.94
CA LEU A 286 -4.69 5.35 17.05
C LEU A 286 -3.24 4.88 17.25
N ILE A 287 -2.96 3.59 17.12
CA ILE A 287 -1.59 3.06 17.20
C ILE A 287 -0.74 3.63 16.05
N SER A 288 -1.25 3.60 14.82
CA SER A 288 -0.55 4.15 13.65
C SER A 288 -0.30 5.65 13.81
N LEU A 289 -1.29 6.41 14.33
CA LEU A 289 -1.14 7.83 14.64
C LEU A 289 0.00 8.09 15.64
N VAL A 290 0.05 7.33 16.73
CA VAL A 290 1.11 7.46 17.75
C VAL A 290 2.49 7.17 17.13
N ILE A 291 2.58 6.15 16.28
CA ILE A 291 3.83 5.83 15.56
C ILE A 291 4.22 6.99 14.62
N CYS A 292 3.29 7.52 13.81
CA CYS A 292 3.55 8.63 12.89
C CYS A 292 4.00 9.91 13.65
N LEU A 293 3.32 10.26 14.73
CA LEU A 293 3.74 11.38 15.59
C LEU A 293 5.13 11.15 16.20
N GLY A 294 5.40 9.91 16.60
CA GLY A 294 6.71 9.50 17.09
C GLY A 294 7.80 9.61 16.02
N ILE A 295 7.52 9.25 14.77
CA ILE A 295 8.44 9.41 13.62
C ILE A 295 8.78 10.89 13.44
N ILE A 296 7.77 11.77 13.39
CA ILE A 296 7.96 13.22 13.27
C ILE A 296 8.84 13.74 14.41
N PHE A 297 8.55 13.32 15.65
CA PHE A 297 9.34 13.71 16.83
C PHE A 297 10.80 13.25 16.71
N VAL A 298 11.05 12.02 16.27
CA VAL A 298 12.40 11.47 16.10
C VAL A 298 13.15 12.22 15.00
N VAL A 299 12.52 12.52 13.87
CA VAL A 299 13.14 13.30 12.78
C VAL A 299 13.52 14.70 13.28
N VAL A 300 12.59 15.41 13.89
CA VAL A 300 12.82 16.77 14.39
C VAL A 300 13.90 16.80 15.48
N SER A 301 13.83 15.87 16.46
CA SER A 301 14.83 15.78 17.54
C SER A 301 16.21 15.37 17.03
N GLY A 302 16.27 14.48 16.00
CA GLY A 302 17.51 14.11 15.34
C GLY A 302 18.18 15.27 14.63
N PHE A 303 17.41 16.03 13.85
CA PHE A 303 17.87 17.25 13.19
C PHE A 303 18.36 18.30 14.21
N TYR A 304 17.60 18.52 15.29
CA TYR A 304 18.01 19.41 16.38
C TYR A 304 19.32 19.00 17.02
N LEU A 305 19.51 17.68 17.28
CA LEU A 305 20.75 17.17 17.85
C LEU A 305 21.94 17.39 16.90
N TRP A 306 21.75 17.11 15.62
CA TRP A 306 22.77 17.37 14.60
C TRP A 306 23.13 18.86 14.55
N TRP A 307 22.12 19.74 14.48
CA TRP A 307 22.31 21.18 14.44
C TRP A 307 23.12 21.71 15.64
N LYS A 308 22.84 21.19 16.84
CA LYS A 308 23.56 21.58 18.07
C LYS A 308 24.96 20.98 18.20
N ARG A 309 25.30 19.97 17.44
CA ARG A 309 26.59 19.25 17.51
C ARG A 309 27.52 19.57 16.34
N LYS A 310 27.00 20.03 15.21
CA LYS A 310 27.83 20.34 14.05
C LYS A 310 28.83 21.46 14.41
N PRO A 311 30.09 21.38 13.93
CA PRO A 311 31.04 22.48 14.03
C PRO A 311 30.57 23.71 13.23
N THR A 312 31.07 24.89 13.59
CA THR A 312 30.59 26.17 13.03
C THR A 312 30.81 26.31 11.52
N HIS A 313 31.82 25.61 10.96
CA HIS A 313 32.21 25.72 9.55
C HIS A 313 32.20 24.38 8.80
N SER A 314 31.52 23.35 9.31
CA SER A 314 31.42 22.05 8.63
C SER A 314 30.09 21.35 8.95
N LEU A 315 29.75 20.36 8.13
CA LEU A 315 28.59 19.49 8.35
C LEU A 315 28.80 18.46 9.47
N GLY A 316 29.99 18.42 10.10
CA GLY A 316 30.28 17.54 11.22
C GLY A 316 30.63 16.11 10.81
N ALA A 317 31.17 15.92 9.60
CA ALA A 317 31.64 14.61 9.17
C ALA A 317 32.68 14.05 10.15
N PRO A 318 32.56 12.79 10.58
CA PRO A 318 33.51 12.16 11.48
C PRO A 318 34.89 11.99 10.80
N LYS A 319 35.94 11.96 11.59
CA LYS A 319 37.30 11.63 11.07
C LYS A 319 37.30 10.23 10.47
N ALA A 320 38.01 10.05 9.37
CA ALA A 320 38.18 8.76 8.73
C ALA A 320 38.71 7.70 9.71
N ILE A 321 38.01 6.57 9.74
CA ILE A 321 38.38 5.40 10.57
C ILE A 321 38.95 4.33 9.62
N SER A 322 39.91 3.54 10.07
CA SER A 322 40.53 2.50 9.25
C SER A 322 39.45 1.44 8.84
N ILE A 323 39.44 1.03 7.56
CA ILE A 323 38.54 0.04 6.99
C ILE A 323 38.55 -1.28 7.80
N LYS A 324 39.68 -1.67 8.35
CA LYS A 324 39.80 -2.89 9.16
C LYS A 324 38.88 -2.90 10.39
N LYS A 325 38.60 -1.73 11.00
CA LYS A 325 37.67 -1.58 12.14
C LYS A 325 36.21 -1.49 11.72
N MET A 326 35.95 -1.29 10.48
CA MET A 326 34.60 -1.07 9.90
C MET A 326 34.08 -2.27 9.10
N LYS A 327 34.76 -3.40 9.06
CA LYS A 327 34.38 -4.55 8.21
C LYS A 327 32.94 -4.99 8.38
N LEU A 328 32.47 -5.13 9.62
CA LEU A 328 31.07 -5.53 9.91
C LEU A 328 30.09 -4.47 9.43
N PHE A 329 30.41 -3.19 9.65
CA PHE A 329 29.56 -2.08 9.18
C PHE A 329 29.53 -2.00 7.65
N LEU A 330 30.66 -2.18 6.97
CA LEU A 330 30.72 -2.23 5.51
C LEU A 330 29.93 -3.41 4.95
N LEU A 331 30.05 -4.58 5.56
CA LEU A 331 29.27 -5.76 5.16
C LEU A 331 27.76 -5.49 5.29
N LEU A 332 27.35 -4.87 6.42
CA LEU A 332 25.96 -4.47 6.63
C LEU A 332 25.49 -3.46 5.57
N MET A 333 26.31 -2.44 5.28
CA MET A 333 25.96 -1.44 4.26
C MET A 333 25.87 -2.06 2.85
N ILE A 334 26.77 -2.99 2.50
CA ILE A 334 26.69 -3.72 1.23
C ILE A 334 25.40 -4.56 1.17
N ALA A 335 25.08 -5.27 2.24
CA ALA A 335 23.86 -6.08 2.30
C ALA A 335 22.60 -5.21 2.16
N LEU A 336 22.56 -4.05 2.82
CA LEU A 336 21.44 -3.10 2.69
C LEU A 336 21.39 -2.46 1.30
N GLY A 337 22.53 -2.18 0.66
CA GLY A 337 22.59 -1.67 -0.71
C GLY A 337 22.10 -2.69 -1.75
N ILE A 338 22.38 -3.99 -1.52
CA ILE A 338 21.83 -5.06 -2.37
C ILE A 338 20.32 -5.19 -2.18
N LEU A 339 19.86 -5.11 -0.93
CA LEU A 339 18.43 -5.24 -0.60
C LEU A 339 17.61 -4.02 -1.07
N PHE A 340 18.21 -2.84 -1.05
CA PHE A 340 17.59 -1.57 -1.44
C PHE A 340 18.38 -0.90 -2.57
N PRO A 341 18.09 -1.21 -3.84
CA PRO A 341 18.90 -0.77 -4.99
C PRO A 341 19.06 0.76 -5.13
N LEU A 342 18.10 1.55 -4.65
CA LEU A 342 18.22 3.02 -4.67
C LEU A 342 19.24 3.56 -3.65
N VAL A 343 19.67 2.76 -2.68
CA VAL A 343 20.66 3.15 -1.67
C VAL A 343 22.06 2.63 -2.02
N GLY A 344 22.16 1.50 -2.73
CA GLY A 344 23.40 0.87 -3.21
C GLY A 344 23.89 1.46 -4.48
#